data_296fb109388cf9e15daad2cae83bbaf2
#
_entry.id   296fb109388cf9e15daad2cae83bbaf2
#
_cell.length_a   1.000
_cell.length_b   1.000
_cell.length_c   1.000
_cell.angle_alpha   90.00
_cell.angle_beta   90.00
_cell.angle_gamma   90.00
#
_symmetry.space_group_name_H-M   'P 1'
#
loop_
_entity.id
_entity.type
_entity.pdbx_description
1 polymer ?
#
loop_
_entity_poly.entity_id
_entity_poly.type
_entity_poly.pdbx_seq_one_letter_code
_entity_poly.pdbx_strand_id
1 'polypeptide(L)'
;VDTRLVVDSIVTAPRLAHENNVIGTMNILAACAGSDSPVRKVVFKSSAHFYGAQQDDPAYFTEDMDRPHPARIPLERDIVEAEAAVRDFAERQPDATVTVLRYANGLGPALRTSHTTLFDRGLVPVLLGFDPRYQFVHEDDIAGCLEHAVRNDLDGVYNCAADGVLVLSEVLDLLGKRALPILPPLGTGLAVGALRRVGLHIPPEMLNQLRFGHALDNRKLKATGYRYRFTTRETVLKLREHQRVAPLLRGSGESYRYEEEVEDFLRYSPSVRPLERDAGRRLVNVPAGQGGAAPAQGSQVTAYADLRDEEVVALLPSLDDADLRELRDHERSNAGRTGVLDAIDRILERQG
;
A
#
# COMPACT_ATOMS: atom_id res chain seq x y z
N VAL A 1 17.06 0.08 -1.72
CA VAL A 1 15.87 0.34 -0.89
C VAL A 1 14.90 -0.80 -1.09
N ASP A 2 14.49 -1.47 -0.01
CA ASP A 2 13.44 -2.48 -0.04
C ASP A 2 12.16 -1.96 0.61
N THR A 3 11.10 -1.83 -0.18
CA THR A 3 9.78 -1.34 0.25
C THR A 3 8.67 -2.38 0.09
N ARG A 4 9.02 -3.63 -0.25
CA ARG A 4 8.07 -4.69 -0.61
C ARG A 4 7.37 -5.33 0.57
N LEU A 5 7.79 -5.02 1.81
CA LEU A 5 7.19 -5.64 2.99
C LEU A 5 5.68 -5.40 3.02
N VAL A 6 4.93 -6.48 2.95
CA VAL A 6 3.47 -6.47 3.14
C VAL A 6 3.18 -6.29 4.62
N VAL A 7 2.46 -5.26 4.97
CA VAL A 7 2.16 -4.88 6.36
C VAL A 7 0.67 -4.98 6.69
N ASP A 8 -0.14 -5.44 5.73
CA ASP A 8 -1.59 -5.50 5.86
C ASP A 8 -2.14 -6.69 5.07
N SER A 9 -2.82 -7.61 5.74
CA SER A 9 -3.36 -8.83 5.13
C SER A 9 -4.66 -8.64 4.34
N ILE A 10 -5.21 -7.43 4.31
CA ILE A 10 -6.39 -7.11 3.49
C ILE A 10 -6.04 -7.02 2.00
N VAL A 11 -4.79 -6.68 1.70
CA VAL A 11 -4.32 -6.42 0.33
C VAL A 11 -3.68 -7.67 -0.29
N THR A 12 -3.13 -8.58 0.53
CA THR A 12 -2.32 -9.70 0.03
C THR A 12 -2.65 -11.00 0.76
N ALA A 13 -2.78 -12.09 0.02
CA ALA A 13 -2.97 -13.42 0.61
C ALA A 13 -1.78 -13.80 1.52
N PRO A 14 -2.02 -14.49 2.68
CA PRO A 14 -0.98 -14.77 3.67
C PRO A 14 0.25 -15.50 3.11
N ARG A 15 0.06 -16.44 2.16
CA ARG A 15 1.18 -17.16 1.52
C ARG A 15 2.05 -16.21 0.71
N LEU A 16 1.44 -15.33 -0.08
CA LEU A 16 2.16 -14.35 -0.89
C LEU A 16 2.83 -13.29 -0.01
N ALA A 17 2.20 -12.93 1.11
CA ALA A 17 2.80 -12.06 2.11
C ALA A 17 4.09 -12.67 2.68
N HIS A 18 4.07 -13.95 3.05
CA HIS A 18 5.26 -14.67 3.52
C HIS A 18 6.37 -14.75 2.46
N GLU A 19 6.01 -15.10 1.23
CA GLU A 19 6.96 -15.14 0.11
C GLU A 19 7.62 -13.77 -0.13
N ASN A 20 6.85 -12.68 -0.07
CA ASN A 20 7.39 -11.33 -0.23
C ASN A 20 8.22 -10.87 0.98
N ASN A 21 7.70 -11.08 2.20
CA ASN A 21 8.29 -10.52 3.41
C ASN A 21 9.58 -11.27 3.81
N VAL A 22 9.56 -12.58 3.80
CA VAL A 22 10.68 -13.40 4.30
C VAL A 22 11.60 -13.78 3.14
N ILE A 23 11.08 -14.60 2.20
CA ILE A 23 11.91 -15.15 1.11
C ILE A 23 12.43 -14.03 0.22
N GLY A 24 11.59 -13.08 -0.11
CA GLY A 24 11.97 -11.95 -0.94
C GLY A 24 13.02 -11.05 -0.29
N THR A 25 12.91 -10.78 1.02
CA THR A 25 13.92 -10.01 1.76
C THR A 25 15.24 -10.76 1.79
N MET A 26 15.24 -12.06 2.11
CA MET A 26 16.44 -12.89 2.09
C MET A 26 17.12 -12.89 0.73
N ASN A 27 16.37 -12.99 -0.37
CA ASN A 27 16.91 -12.96 -1.73
C ASN A 27 17.56 -11.62 -2.07
N ILE A 28 16.96 -10.49 -1.67
CA ILE A 28 17.58 -9.16 -1.87
C ILE A 28 18.85 -9.05 -1.05
N LEU A 29 18.82 -9.44 0.22
CA LEU A 29 20.00 -9.36 1.08
C LEU A 29 21.13 -10.27 0.56
N ALA A 30 20.80 -11.47 0.07
CA ALA A 30 21.78 -12.36 -0.57
C ALA A 30 22.41 -11.71 -1.81
N ALA A 31 21.61 -11.02 -2.64
CA ALA A 31 22.13 -10.30 -3.80
C ALA A 31 22.98 -9.06 -3.41
N CYS A 32 22.74 -8.49 -2.23
CA CYS A 32 23.53 -7.39 -1.69
C CYS A 32 24.80 -7.86 -0.96
N ALA A 33 24.83 -9.13 -0.53
CA ALA A 33 25.94 -9.73 0.19
C ALA A 33 26.99 -10.28 -0.80
N GLY A 34 28.21 -9.82 -0.72
CA GLY A 34 29.31 -10.36 -1.54
C GLY A 34 30.50 -9.43 -1.51
N SER A 35 31.71 -10.01 -1.60
CA SER A 35 32.98 -9.23 -1.61
C SER A 35 33.01 -8.21 -2.75
N ASP A 36 32.36 -8.52 -3.86
CA ASP A 36 32.31 -7.70 -5.07
C ASP A 36 31.03 -6.87 -5.20
N SER A 37 30.14 -6.91 -4.20
CA SER A 37 28.90 -6.14 -4.22
C SER A 37 29.18 -4.63 -4.16
N PRO A 38 28.64 -3.82 -5.07
CA PRO A 38 28.75 -2.38 -5.02
C PRO A 38 27.84 -1.74 -3.96
N VAL A 39 26.97 -2.54 -3.31
CA VAL A 39 25.98 -2.04 -2.35
C VAL A 39 26.69 -1.61 -1.07
N ARG A 40 26.51 -0.35 -0.69
CA ARG A 40 27.05 0.26 0.54
C ARG A 40 25.96 0.69 1.52
N LYS A 41 24.72 0.69 1.06
CA LYS A 41 23.58 1.10 1.89
C LYS A 41 22.36 0.25 1.59
N VAL A 42 21.70 -0.22 2.64
CA VAL A 42 20.41 -0.90 2.58
C VAL A 42 19.40 -0.10 3.43
N VAL A 43 18.28 0.30 2.83
CA VAL A 43 17.16 0.90 3.55
C VAL A 43 15.98 -0.06 3.46
N PHE A 44 15.54 -0.56 4.60
CA PHE A 44 14.46 -1.53 4.74
C PHE A 44 13.22 -0.85 5.33
N LYS A 45 12.12 -0.85 4.59
CA LYS A 45 10.82 -0.35 5.07
C LYS A 45 10.15 -1.45 5.89
N SER A 46 10.13 -1.29 7.19
CA SER A 46 9.44 -2.16 8.14
C SER A 46 8.16 -1.56 8.69
N SER A 47 7.59 -2.14 9.74
CA SER A 47 6.33 -1.73 10.34
C SER A 47 6.36 -1.84 11.86
N ALA A 48 5.59 -0.98 12.52
CA ALA A 48 5.32 -1.05 13.96
C ALA A 48 4.66 -2.36 14.42
N HIS A 49 4.11 -3.16 13.51
CA HIS A 49 3.66 -4.52 13.81
C HIS A 49 4.78 -5.43 14.33
N PHE A 50 6.05 -5.03 14.15
CA PHE A 50 7.18 -5.67 14.81
C PHE A 50 6.98 -5.74 16.32
N TYR A 51 6.51 -4.69 16.96
CA TYR A 51 6.32 -4.63 18.41
C TYR A 51 5.09 -5.41 18.89
N GLY A 52 4.07 -5.56 18.05
CA GLY A 52 2.76 -6.10 18.41
C GLY A 52 1.84 -5.06 19.07
N ALA A 53 0.73 -5.54 19.64
CA ALA A 53 -0.21 -4.74 20.42
C ALA A 53 -0.89 -5.65 21.46
N GLN A 54 -0.51 -5.52 22.73
CA GLN A 54 -0.99 -6.34 23.85
C GLN A 54 -1.36 -5.45 25.04
N GLN A 55 -2.05 -6.01 26.01
CA GLN A 55 -2.59 -5.26 27.15
C GLN A 55 -1.52 -4.65 28.04
N ASP A 56 -0.41 -5.34 28.22
CA ASP A 56 0.72 -4.99 29.07
C ASP A 56 1.89 -4.35 28.35
N ASP A 57 1.69 -4.00 27.07
CA ASP A 57 2.69 -3.30 26.28
C ASP A 57 2.92 -1.87 26.80
N PRO A 58 4.12 -1.30 26.61
CA PRO A 58 4.41 0.07 26.97
C PRO A 58 3.52 1.06 26.23
N ALA A 59 3.32 2.25 26.84
CA ALA A 59 2.55 3.31 26.22
C ALA A 59 3.17 3.82 24.91
N TYR A 60 4.50 3.78 24.82
CA TYR A 60 5.31 4.14 23.65
C TYR A 60 6.42 3.11 23.50
N PHE A 61 6.64 2.67 22.27
CA PHE A 61 7.80 1.85 21.91
C PHE A 61 8.94 2.75 21.42
N THR A 62 10.12 2.52 21.96
CA THR A 62 11.39 3.07 21.45
C THR A 62 12.13 2.03 20.61
N GLU A 63 13.11 2.45 19.83
CA GLU A 63 13.81 1.58 18.88
C GLU A 63 14.70 0.51 19.55
N ASP A 64 15.10 0.75 20.78
CA ASP A 64 15.89 -0.17 21.62
C ASP A 64 15.04 -1.24 22.33
N MET A 65 13.71 -1.12 22.25
CA MET A 65 12.81 -2.13 22.78
C MET A 65 12.64 -3.28 21.82
N ASP A 66 12.78 -4.49 22.36
CA ASP A 66 12.38 -5.70 21.67
C ASP A 66 10.86 -5.92 21.81
N ARG A 67 10.33 -6.83 21.02
CA ARG A 67 8.94 -7.27 21.11
C ARG A 67 8.72 -7.98 22.46
N PRO A 68 7.80 -7.51 23.33
CA PRO A 68 7.58 -8.13 24.64
C PRO A 68 7.00 -9.54 24.56
N HIS A 69 6.18 -9.81 23.56
CA HIS A 69 5.46 -11.07 23.40
C HIS A 69 5.77 -11.75 22.05
N PRO A 70 5.82 -13.10 22.00
CA PRO A 70 6.00 -13.82 20.74
C PRO A 70 4.93 -13.47 19.71
N ALA A 71 5.34 -13.29 18.45
CA ALA A 71 4.42 -13.03 17.35
C ALA A 71 3.54 -14.26 17.08
N ARG A 72 2.23 -14.13 17.29
CA ARG A 72 1.24 -15.21 17.08
C ARG A 72 0.54 -15.10 15.73
N ILE A 73 0.45 -13.89 15.20
CA ILE A 73 -0.19 -13.58 13.92
C ILE A 73 0.84 -13.86 12.80
N PRO A 74 0.47 -14.57 11.72
CA PRO A 74 1.41 -14.88 10.63
C PRO A 74 2.13 -13.65 10.08
N LEU A 75 1.41 -12.58 9.78
CA LEU A 75 1.98 -11.33 9.28
C LEU A 75 3.03 -10.73 10.22
N GLU A 76 2.76 -10.73 11.54
CA GLU A 76 3.72 -10.22 12.52
C GLU A 76 4.96 -11.11 12.61
N ARG A 77 4.80 -12.45 12.48
CA ARG A 77 5.94 -13.38 12.42
C ARG A 77 6.84 -13.11 11.24
N ASP A 78 6.23 -12.90 10.07
CA ASP A 78 6.94 -12.61 8.83
C ASP A 78 7.74 -11.30 8.94
N ILE A 79 7.18 -10.27 9.58
CA ILE A 79 7.86 -8.99 9.82
C ILE A 79 9.06 -9.17 10.76
N VAL A 80 8.87 -9.90 11.86
CA VAL A 80 9.95 -10.19 12.82
C VAL A 80 11.07 -11.00 12.17
N GLU A 81 10.74 -11.99 11.36
CA GLU A 81 11.70 -12.84 10.66
C GLU A 81 12.45 -12.05 9.57
N ALA A 82 11.75 -11.19 8.82
CA ALA A 82 12.39 -10.32 7.83
C ALA A 82 13.37 -9.33 8.50
N GLU A 83 13.00 -8.69 9.61
CA GLU A 83 13.92 -7.82 10.35
C GLU A 83 15.10 -8.58 10.97
N ALA A 84 14.89 -9.83 11.41
CA ALA A 84 16.00 -10.67 11.87
C ALA A 84 17.02 -10.93 10.75
N ALA A 85 16.54 -11.24 9.54
CA ALA A 85 17.42 -11.42 8.38
C ALA A 85 18.18 -10.12 8.01
N VAL A 86 17.54 -8.96 8.15
CA VAL A 86 18.20 -7.65 7.93
C VAL A 86 19.26 -7.38 9.00
N ARG A 87 19.01 -7.71 10.26
CA ARG A 87 19.97 -7.59 11.36
C ARG A 87 21.18 -8.50 11.14
N ASP A 88 20.94 -9.76 10.81
CA ASP A 88 21.99 -10.72 10.48
C ASP A 88 22.86 -10.27 9.28
N PHE A 89 22.24 -9.61 8.31
CA PHE A 89 22.98 -9.01 7.20
C PHE A 89 23.87 -7.86 7.67
N ALA A 90 23.35 -6.95 8.50
CA ALA A 90 24.12 -5.83 9.05
C ALA A 90 25.34 -6.31 9.84
N GLU A 91 25.18 -7.34 10.66
CA GLU A 91 26.28 -7.93 11.44
C GLU A 91 27.37 -8.55 10.55
N ARG A 92 26.97 -9.16 9.42
CA ARG A 92 27.92 -9.80 8.48
C ARG A 92 28.55 -8.81 7.48
N GLN A 93 27.97 -7.62 7.33
CA GLN A 93 28.41 -6.58 6.39
C GLN A 93 28.61 -5.24 7.11
N PRO A 94 29.62 -5.15 8.03
CA PRO A 94 29.81 -3.96 8.87
C PRO A 94 30.17 -2.69 8.06
N ASP A 95 30.63 -2.85 6.81
CA ASP A 95 30.93 -1.73 5.91
C ASP A 95 29.68 -1.17 5.21
N ALA A 96 28.52 -1.82 5.34
CA ALA A 96 27.27 -1.36 4.77
C ALA A 96 26.43 -0.64 5.81
N THR A 97 25.96 0.57 5.50
CA THR A 97 24.94 1.25 6.31
C THR A 97 23.60 0.55 6.15
N VAL A 98 23.01 0.07 7.25
CA VAL A 98 21.71 -0.61 7.23
C VAL A 98 20.68 0.17 8.04
N THR A 99 19.70 0.71 7.35
CA THR A 99 18.59 1.49 7.97
C THR A 99 17.31 0.68 7.97
N VAL A 100 16.69 0.49 9.12
CA VAL A 100 15.35 -0.09 9.28
C VAL A 100 14.38 0.99 9.71
N LEU A 101 13.33 1.21 8.92
CA LEU A 101 12.29 2.20 9.20
C LEU A 101 11.00 1.48 9.63
N ARG A 102 10.67 1.52 10.94
CA ARG A 102 9.42 0.96 11.49
C ARG A 102 8.31 2.00 11.43
N TYR A 103 7.43 1.87 10.46
CA TYR A 103 6.33 2.81 10.28
C TYR A 103 5.15 2.50 11.17
N ALA A 104 4.56 3.54 11.78
CA ALA A 104 3.21 3.52 12.33
C ALA A 104 2.17 3.28 11.22
N ASN A 105 0.89 3.21 11.61
CA ASN A 105 -0.18 2.99 10.64
C ASN A 105 -0.20 4.09 9.57
N GLY A 106 -0.01 3.69 8.32
CA GLY A 106 -0.09 4.61 7.17
C GLY A 106 -1.53 5.05 6.92
N LEU A 107 -1.74 6.34 6.71
CA LEU A 107 -3.03 6.90 6.37
C LEU A 107 -2.87 7.97 5.29
N GLY A 108 -3.68 7.90 4.24
CA GLY A 108 -3.64 8.87 3.14
C GLY A 108 -4.60 8.50 2.02
N PRO A 109 -4.88 9.43 1.10
CA PRO A 109 -5.81 9.23 -0.01
C PRO A 109 -5.45 8.09 -0.95
N ALA A 110 -4.16 7.93 -1.25
CA ALA A 110 -3.67 6.88 -2.16
C ALA A 110 -3.37 5.55 -1.45
N LEU A 111 -3.41 5.50 -0.11
CA LEU A 111 -3.13 4.29 0.64
C LEU A 111 -4.39 3.42 0.79
N ARG A 112 -4.27 2.14 0.40
CA ARG A 112 -5.27 1.10 0.70
C ARG A 112 -4.77 0.23 1.84
N THR A 113 -5.26 0.49 3.04
CA THR A 113 -4.94 -0.27 4.26
C THR A 113 -6.22 -0.74 4.93
N SER A 114 -6.09 -1.66 5.89
CA SER A 114 -7.22 -2.06 6.75
C SER A 114 -7.85 -0.85 7.45
N HIS A 115 -7.06 0.14 7.85
CA HIS A 115 -7.55 1.36 8.49
C HIS A 115 -8.31 2.26 7.50
N THR A 116 -7.80 2.52 6.30
CA THR A 116 -8.52 3.31 5.30
C THR A 116 -9.83 2.63 4.91
N THR A 117 -9.81 1.30 4.70
CA THR A 117 -11.02 0.51 4.40
C THR A 117 -12.04 0.56 5.54
N LEU A 118 -11.58 0.53 6.80
CA LEU A 118 -12.45 0.64 7.97
C LEU A 118 -13.07 2.03 8.07
N PHE A 119 -12.27 3.08 7.89
CA PHE A 119 -12.70 4.47 8.00
C PHE A 119 -13.47 4.99 6.77
N ASP A 120 -13.50 4.26 5.67
CA ASP A 120 -14.40 4.56 4.54
C ASP A 120 -15.87 4.29 4.87
N ARG A 121 -16.13 3.49 5.90
CA ARG A 121 -17.50 3.15 6.31
C ARG A 121 -18.12 4.23 7.19
N GLY A 122 -19.44 4.35 7.13
CA GLY A 122 -20.20 5.27 8.01
C GLY A 122 -20.30 4.78 9.46
N LEU A 123 -20.22 3.44 9.68
CA LEU A 123 -20.22 2.78 10.98
C LEU A 123 -18.92 2.02 11.17
N VAL A 124 -18.19 2.33 12.23
CA VAL A 124 -16.90 1.71 12.55
C VAL A 124 -17.04 0.84 13.80
N PRO A 125 -16.71 -0.47 13.73
CA PRO A 125 -16.76 -1.34 14.88
C PRO A 125 -15.73 -0.92 15.95
N VAL A 126 -16.20 -0.76 17.17
CA VAL A 126 -15.37 -0.45 18.35
C VAL A 126 -15.62 -1.51 19.41
N LEU A 127 -14.60 -1.93 20.12
CA LEU A 127 -14.75 -2.90 21.21
C LEU A 127 -15.16 -2.17 22.49
N LEU A 128 -16.33 -2.50 23.02
CA LEU A 128 -16.84 -1.84 24.21
C LEU A 128 -15.89 -2.01 25.40
N GLY A 129 -15.55 -0.90 26.07
CA GLY A 129 -14.59 -0.86 27.16
C GLY A 129 -13.13 -0.65 26.72
N PHE A 130 -12.88 -0.50 25.41
CA PHE A 130 -11.56 -0.19 24.88
C PHE A 130 -11.60 1.08 24.06
N ASP A 131 -10.61 1.94 24.27
CA ASP A 131 -10.37 3.15 23.46
C ASP A 131 -8.87 3.22 23.13
N PRO A 132 -8.43 2.41 22.13
CA PRO A 132 -7.02 2.22 21.84
C PRO A 132 -6.38 3.47 21.27
N ARG A 133 -5.08 3.61 21.53
CA ARG A 133 -4.27 4.70 21.00
C ARG A 133 -3.87 4.41 19.57
N TYR A 134 -3.97 5.45 18.74
CA TYR A 134 -3.55 5.43 17.36
C TYR A 134 -2.56 6.54 17.07
N GLN A 135 -1.56 6.21 16.31
CA GLN A 135 -0.63 7.14 15.72
C GLN A 135 -0.54 6.82 14.23
N PHE A 136 -0.67 7.84 13.41
CA PHE A 136 -0.66 7.68 11.97
C PHE A 136 0.54 8.40 11.36
N VAL A 137 0.92 7.98 10.16
CA VAL A 137 1.88 8.67 9.32
C VAL A 137 1.25 8.88 7.95
N HIS A 138 1.33 10.11 7.43
CA HIS A 138 0.81 10.46 6.11
C HIS A 138 1.66 9.82 5.01
N GLU A 139 1.05 9.49 3.87
CA GLU A 139 1.77 8.89 2.74
C GLU A 139 2.96 9.73 2.26
N ASP A 140 2.84 11.06 2.25
CA ASP A 140 3.96 11.96 1.92
C ASP A 140 5.11 11.86 2.92
N ASP A 141 4.81 11.65 4.21
CA ASP A 141 5.81 11.46 5.24
C ASP A 141 6.42 10.05 5.19
N ILE A 142 5.67 9.03 4.72
CA ILE A 142 6.25 7.71 4.43
C ILE A 142 7.33 7.85 3.35
N ALA A 143 7.02 8.53 2.24
CA ALA A 143 7.98 8.80 1.18
C ALA A 143 9.14 9.68 1.66
N GLY A 144 8.83 10.71 2.45
CA GLY A 144 9.83 11.63 3.00
C GLY A 144 10.83 10.95 3.94
N CYS A 145 10.38 10.04 4.81
CA CYS A 145 11.27 9.24 5.68
C CYS A 145 12.21 8.35 4.86
N LEU A 146 11.69 7.70 3.80
CA LEU A 146 12.51 6.90 2.89
C LEU A 146 13.56 7.75 2.16
N GLU A 147 13.15 8.89 1.62
CA GLU A 147 14.06 9.84 0.96
C GLU A 147 15.15 10.31 1.93
N HIS A 148 14.76 10.67 3.15
CA HIS A 148 15.70 11.10 4.18
C HIS A 148 16.73 10.01 4.52
N ALA A 149 16.29 8.75 4.68
CA ALA A 149 17.18 7.63 4.94
C ALA A 149 18.10 7.31 3.76
N VAL A 150 17.64 7.52 2.52
CA VAL A 150 18.48 7.32 1.32
C VAL A 150 19.56 8.40 1.24
N ARG A 151 19.23 9.65 1.55
CA ARG A 151 20.14 10.80 1.43
C ARG A 151 21.15 10.92 2.57
N ASN A 152 20.84 10.35 3.74
CA ASN A 152 21.66 10.44 4.94
C ASN A 152 22.12 9.05 5.40
N ASP A 153 23.30 8.96 6.00
CA ASP A 153 23.83 7.72 6.53
C ASP A 153 23.23 7.44 7.92
N LEU A 154 22.04 6.87 7.91
CA LEU A 154 21.30 6.51 9.10
C LEU A 154 21.49 5.02 9.37
N ASP A 155 22.37 4.67 10.28
CA ASP A 155 22.56 3.27 10.68
C ASP A 155 21.61 2.88 11.81
N GLY A 156 21.07 1.65 11.73
CA GLY A 156 20.19 1.04 12.73
C GLY A 156 18.70 1.27 12.49
N VAL A 157 17.92 1.15 13.58
CA VAL A 157 16.45 1.17 13.55
C VAL A 157 15.91 2.57 13.89
N TYR A 158 14.86 2.98 13.19
CA TYR A 158 14.16 4.25 13.40
C TYR A 158 12.64 4.08 13.36
N ASN A 159 11.95 4.60 14.37
CA ASN A 159 10.50 4.67 14.40
C ASN A 159 9.99 5.83 13.56
N CYS A 160 9.09 5.53 12.63
CA CYS A 160 8.51 6.49 11.70
C CYS A 160 7.03 6.71 12.02
N ALA A 161 6.73 7.72 12.81
CA ALA A 161 5.38 8.07 13.22
C ALA A 161 5.25 9.59 13.37
N ALA A 162 4.12 10.15 12.94
CA ALA A 162 3.87 11.58 13.07
C ALA A 162 3.71 12.00 14.54
N ASP A 163 3.87 13.29 14.81
CA ASP A 163 3.65 13.83 16.15
C ASP A 163 2.17 13.72 16.56
N GLY A 164 1.94 13.46 17.85
CA GLY A 164 0.62 13.32 18.45
C GLY A 164 0.09 11.89 18.41
N VAL A 165 -0.68 11.54 19.42
CA VAL A 165 -1.39 10.27 19.56
C VAL A 165 -2.85 10.59 19.83
N LEU A 166 -3.76 9.90 19.15
CA LEU A 166 -5.20 10.06 19.32
C LEU A 166 -5.77 8.73 19.83
N VAL A 167 -6.84 8.78 20.61
CA VAL A 167 -7.64 7.58 20.89
C VAL A 167 -8.63 7.36 19.77
N LEU A 168 -9.10 6.11 19.62
CA LEU A 168 -10.00 5.75 18.52
C LEU A 168 -11.28 6.60 18.48
N SER A 169 -11.85 6.92 19.63
CA SER A 169 -13.02 7.79 19.73
C SER A 169 -12.76 9.18 19.11
N GLU A 170 -11.61 9.80 19.39
CA GLU A 170 -11.21 11.08 18.76
C GLU A 170 -11.01 10.95 17.25
N VAL A 171 -10.42 9.85 16.79
CA VAL A 171 -10.25 9.58 15.34
C VAL A 171 -11.60 9.53 14.65
N LEU A 172 -12.59 8.82 15.26
CA LEU A 172 -13.93 8.72 14.69
C LEU A 172 -14.65 10.07 14.67
N ASP A 173 -14.54 10.86 15.74
CA ASP A 173 -15.12 12.21 15.81
C ASP A 173 -14.50 13.12 14.74
N LEU A 174 -13.19 13.11 14.59
CA LEU A 174 -12.50 13.87 13.55
C LEU A 174 -12.94 13.47 12.14
N LEU A 175 -13.16 12.18 11.89
CA LEU A 175 -13.65 11.67 10.61
C LEU A 175 -15.16 11.86 10.41
N GLY A 176 -15.93 12.20 11.46
CA GLY A 176 -17.38 12.28 11.44
C GLY A 176 -18.05 10.91 11.28
N LYS A 177 -17.44 9.86 11.83
CA LYS A 177 -17.93 8.47 11.76
C LYS A 177 -18.65 8.09 13.04
N ARG A 178 -19.57 7.11 12.93
CA ARG A 178 -20.30 6.59 14.09
C ARG A 178 -19.67 5.29 14.59
N ALA A 179 -19.49 5.17 15.89
CA ALA A 179 -19.06 3.96 16.52
C ALA A 179 -20.17 2.89 16.52
N LEU A 180 -19.82 1.66 16.17
CA LEU A 180 -20.65 0.46 16.33
C LEU A 180 -20.07 -0.39 17.48
N PRO A 181 -20.63 -0.31 18.70
CA PRO A 181 -20.07 -1.02 19.84
C PRO A 181 -20.25 -2.53 19.72
N ILE A 182 -19.17 -3.28 19.97
CA ILE A 182 -19.13 -4.73 20.00
C ILE A 182 -18.74 -5.18 21.41
N LEU A 183 -19.52 -6.12 21.98
CA LEU A 183 -19.26 -6.67 23.31
C LEU A 183 -18.09 -7.68 23.28
N PRO A 184 -17.02 -7.50 24.08
CA PRO A 184 -16.04 -8.53 24.34
C PRO A 184 -16.49 -9.48 25.48
N PRO A 185 -15.91 -10.70 25.62
CA PRO A 185 -15.19 -11.50 24.64
C PRO A 185 -16.12 -12.38 23.80
N LEU A 186 -17.35 -12.65 24.29
CA LEU A 186 -18.33 -13.56 23.67
C LEU A 186 -18.88 -13.01 22.35
N GLY A 187 -18.94 -11.69 22.22
CA GLY A 187 -19.44 -11.02 21.02
C GLY A 187 -18.43 -10.90 19.88
N THR A 188 -17.10 -10.92 20.16
CA THR A 188 -16.09 -10.63 19.14
C THR A 188 -16.08 -11.66 18.01
N GLY A 189 -16.14 -12.95 18.33
CA GLY A 189 -16.15 -14.01 17.31
C GLY A 189 -17.43 -14.00 16.46
N LEU A 190 -18.59 -13.85 17.11
CA LEU A 190 -19.89 -13.76 16.45
C LEU A 190 -20.02 -12.44 15.64
N ALA A 191 -19.56 -11.33 16.22
CA ALA A 191 -19.59 -10.02 15.54
C ALA A 191 -18.67 -9.99 14.34
N VAL A 192 -17.44 -10.51 14.43
CA VAL A 192 -16.52 -10.64 13.28
C VAL A 192 -17.12 -11.55 12.21
N GLY A 193 -17.78 -12.64 12.60
CA GLY A 193 -18.51 -13.51 11.67
C GLY A 193 -19.69 -12.83 10.99
N ALA A 194 -20.46 -12.01 11.74
CA ALA A 194 -21.56 -11.22 11.19
C ALA A 194 -21.05 -10.08 10.28
N LEU A 195 -19.97 -9.39 10.69
CA LEU A 195 -19.34 -8.34 9.89
C LEU A 195 -18.78 -8.89 8.57
N ARG A 196 -18.22 -10.11 8.59
CA ARG A 196 -17.81 -10.81 7.36
C ARG A 196 -18.97 -11.03 6.39
N ARG A 197 -20.16 -11.38 6.88
CA ARG A 197 -21.36 -11.60 6.03
C ARG A 197 -21.84 -10.31 5.36
N VAL A 198 -21.59 -9.16 5.97
CA VAL A 198 -21.88 -7.85 5.38
C VAL A 198 -20.66 -7.22 4.65
N GLY A 199 -19.67 -8.06 4.32
CA GLY A 199 -18.52 -7.64 3.52
C GLY A 199 -17.46 -6.83 4.28
N LEU A 200 -17.47 -6.84 5.64
CA LEU A 200 -16.41 -6.26 6.44
C LEU A 200 -15.47 -7.36 6.93
N HIS A 201 -14.29 -7.43 6.33
CA HIS A 201 -13.21 -8.28 6.80
C HIS A 201 -12.30 -7.46 7.72
N ILE A 202 -12.20 -7.86 8.99
CA ILE A 202 -11.25 -7.29 9.97
C ILE A 202 -10.13 -8.30 10.13
N PRO A 203 -8.90 -7.98 9.66
CA PRO A 203 -7.77 -8.90 9.79
C PRO A 203 -7.31 -9.05 11.25
N PRO A 204 -6.67 -10.17 11.60
CA PRO A 204 -6.28 -10.48 12.98
C PRO A 204 -5.35 -9.42 13.61
N GLU A 205 -4.44 -8.86 12.85
CA GLU A 205 -3.53 -7.80 13.29
C GLU A 205 -4.31 -6.54 13.71
N MET A 206 -5.36 -6.20 12.98
CA MET A 206 -6.21 -5.07 13.29
C MET A 206 -7.06 -5.29 14.55
N LEU A 207 -7.49 -6.52 14.83
CA LEU A 207 -8.26 -6.83 16.04
C LEU A 207 -7.49 -6.49 17.32
N ASN A 208 -6.19 -6.77 17.35
CA ASN A 208 -5.35 -6.42 18.49
C ASN A 208 -5.17 -4.90 18.60
N GLN A 209 -5.01 -4.20 17.50
CA GLN A 209 -4.93 -2.75 17.48
C GLN A 209 -6.24 -2.07 17.91
N LEU A 210 -7.41 -2.65 17.57
CA LEU A 210 -8.71 -2.16 18.03
C LEU A 210 -8.95 -2.37 19.54
N ARG A 211 -8.11 -3.18 20.21
CA ARG A 211 -8.17 -3.39 21.66
C ARG A 211 -7.18 -2.53 22.40
N PHE A 212 -5.92 -2.61 22.02
CA PHE A 212 -4.81 -2.08 22.83
C PHE A 212 -4.12 -0.90 22.15
N GLY A 213 -4.04 -0.90 20.80
CA GLY A 213 -3.28 0.09 20.05
C GLY A 213 -1.81 0.07 20.44
N HIS A 214 -1.04 0.96 19.85
CA HIS A 214 0.32 1.26 20.28
C HIS A 214 0.73 2.64 19.75
N ALA A 215 1.77 3.22 20.36
CA ALA A 215 2.40 4.44 19.90
C ALA A 215 3.92 4.25 19.83
N LEU A 216 4.57 5.02 18.97
CA LEU A 216 6.00 4.99 18.72
C LEU A 216 6.65 6.28 19.15
N ASP A 217 7.80 6.19 19.76
CA ASP A 217 8.67 7.34 19.99
C ASP A 217 9.42 7.67 18.68
N ASN A 218 9.20 8.86 18.15
CA ASN A 218 9.77 9.32 16.89
C ASN A 218 10.98 10.24 17.06
N ARG A 219 11.42 10.46 18.30
CA ARG A 219 12.49 11.44 18.62
C ARG A 219 13.82 11.08 17.97
N LYS A 220 14.15 9.79 17.86
CA LYS A 220 15.39 9.34 17.23
C LYS A 220 15.48 9.77 15.76
N LEU A 221 14.42 9.57 14.96
CA LEU A 221 14.41 10.02 13.58
C LEU A 221 14.41 11.54 13.46
N LYS A 222 13.67 12.26 14.34
CA LYS A 222 13.68 13.71 14.39
C LYS A 222 15.05 14.28 14.75
N ALA A 223 15.81 13.61 15.59
CA ALA A 223 17.17 14.01 15.95
C ALA A 223 18.15 13.99 14.78
N THR A 224 17.85 13.21 13.71
CA THR A 224 18.62 13.21 12.45
C THR A 224 18.31 14.40 11.53
N GLY A 225 17.43 15.31 11.97
CA GLY A 225 17.00 16.49 11.20
C GLY A 225 15.72 16.27 10.38
N TYR A 226 15.11 15.08 10.39
CA TYR A 226 13.84 14.85 9.72
C TYR A 226 12.70 15.65 10.38
N ARG A 227 11.84 16.24 9.58
CA ARG A 227 10.65 16.98 10.04
C ARG A 227 9.42 16.42 9.32
N TYR A 228 8.46 15.93 10.11
CA TYR A 228 7.17 15.49 9.58
C TYR A 228 6.39 16.69 9.03
N ARG A 229 5.72 16.50 7.91
CA ARG A 229 4.84 17.50 7.28
C ARG A 229 3.51 17.60 7.98
N PHE A 230 3.02 16.50 8.53
CA PHE A 230 1.72 16.39 9.17
C PHE A 230 1.84 15.72 10.54
N THR A 231 1.02 16.19 11.47
CA THR A 231 0.74 15.50 12.73
C THR A 231 -0.26 14.37 12.51
N THR A 232 -0.39 13.45 13.46
CA THR A 232 -1.42 12.40 13.45
C THR A 232 -2.83 12.99 13.22
N ARG A 233 -3.14 14.11 13.89
CA ARG A 233 -4.43 14.80 13.76
C ARG A 233 -4.64 15.34 12.34
N GLU A 234 -3.66 16.00 11.79
CA GLU A 234 -3.73 16.55 10.44
C GLU A 234 -3.84 15.44 9.38
N THR A 235 -3.15 14.32 9.58
CA THR A 235 -3.26 13.13 8.73
C THR A 235 -4.69 12.60 8.68
N VAL A 236 -5.37 12.51 9.85
CA VAL A 236 -6.78 12.10 9.93
C VAL A 236 -7.70 13.11 9.26
N LEU A 237 -7.47 14.41 9.45
CA LEU A 237 -8.27 15.46 8.80
C LEU A 237 -8.11 15.45 7.27
N LYS A 238 -6.90 15.21 6.76
CA LYS A 238 -6.67 15.08 5.31
C LYS A 238 -7.45 13.91 4.70
N LEU A 239 -7.49 12.76 5.38
CA LEU A 239 -8.32 11.63 4.95
C LEU A 239 -9.80 12.02 4.90
N ARG A 240 -10.30 12.72 5.94
CA ARG A 240 -11.68 13.23 5.95
C ARG A 240 -11.99 14.15 4.77
N GLU A 241 -11.11 15.11 4.50
CA GLU A 241 -11.26 16.03 3.38
C GLU A 241 -11.34 15.27 2.06
N HIS A 242 -10.44 14.30 1.85
CA HIS A 242 -10.47 13.44 0.68
C HIS A 242 -11.79 12.66 0.57
N GLN A 243 -12.24 12.02 1.65
CA GLN A 243 -13.51 11.28 1.68
C GLN A 243 -14.73 12.16 1.36
N ARG A 244 -14.69 13.45 1.69
CA ARG A 244 -15.77 14.40 1.36
C ARG A 244 -15.77 14.80 -0.11
N VAL A 245 -14.59 14.89 -0.74
CA VAL A 245 -14.43 15.31 -2.14
C VAL A 245 -14.52 14.11 -3.10
N ALA A 246 -14.07 12.94 -2.70
CA ALA A 246 -14.04 11.74 -3.53
C ALA A 246 -15.39 11.37 -4.21
N PRO A 247 -16.56 11.49 -3.55
CA PRO A 247 -17.84 11.25 -4.22
C PRO A 247 -18.14 12.22 -5.36
N LEU A 248 -17.63 13.45 -5.27
CA LEU A 248 -17.81 14.49 -6.32
C LEU A 248 -16.89 14.23 -7.51
N LEU A 249 -15.74 13.62 -7.26
CA LEU A 249 -14.75 13.25 -8.27
C LEU A 249 -15.08 11.90 -8.95
N ARG A 250 -15.85 11.03 -8.30
CA ARG A 250 -16.28 9.73 -8.86
C ARG A 250 -17.15 9.82 -10.12
N GLY A 251 -17.71 10.98 -10.44
CA GLY A 251 -18.36 11.24 -11.72
C GLY A 251 -17.41 11.46 -12.90
N SER A 252 -16.11 11.60 -12.62
CA SER A 252 -15.02 11.69 -13.61
C SER A 252 -13.98 10.53 -13.45
N GLY A 253 -14.26 9.60 -12.55
CA GLY A 253 -13.23 8.71 -11.95
C GLY A 253 -12.96 7.38 -12.67
N GLU A 254 -13.68 7.06 -13.75
CA GLU A 254 -13.32 5.88 -14.56
C GLU A 254 -12.00 6.11 -15.33
N SER A 255 -11.79 7.33 -15.80
CA SER A 255 -10.55 7.73 -16.49
C SER A 255 -9.31 7.65 -15.60
N TYR A 256 -9.42 8.07 -14.32
CA TYR A 256 -8.26 8.12 -13.41
C TYR A 256 -7.76 6.74 -12.96
N ARG A 257 -8.67 5.80 -12.75
CA ARG A 257 -8.30 4.43 -12.39
C ARG A 257 -7.62 3.69 -13.54
N TYR A 258 -8.10 3.96 -14.75
CA TYR A 258 -7.50 3.42 -15.97
C TYR A 258 -6.10 4.02 -16.21
N GLU A 259 -5.92 5.31 -15.98
CA GLU A 259 -4.62 5.99 -16.10
C GLU A 259 -3.61 5.46 -15.07
N GLU A 260 -4.02 5.19 -13.82
CA GLU A 260 -3.16 4.62 -12.77
C GLU A 260 -2.73 3.18 -13.11
N GLU A 261 -3.66 2.35 -13.57
CA GLU A 261 -3.36 0.97 -14.00
C GLU A 261 -2.48 0.94 -15.26
N VAL A 262 -2.68 1.88 -16.18
CA VAL A 262 -1.84 2.04 -17.38
C VAL A 262 -0.48 2.62 -17.02
N GLU A 263 -0.40 3.59 -16.11
CA GLU A 263 0.89 4.11 -15.61
C GLU A 263 1.69 3.03 -14.88
N ASP A 264 1.04 2.21 -14.06
CA ASP A 264 1.68 1.08 -13.39
C ASP A 264 2.12 0.01 -14.40
N PHE A 265 1.31 -0.31 -15.39
CA PHE A 265 1.69 -1.20 -16.48
C PHE A 265 2.88 -0.66 -17.28
N LEU A 266 2.86 0.61 -17.67
CA LEU A 266 3.95 1.27 -18.40
C LEU A 266 5.22 1.37 -17.54
N ARG A 267 5.09 1.59 -16.24
CA ARG A 267 6.21 1.70 -15.30
C ARG A 267 6.92 0.36 -15.06
N TYR A 268 6.18 -0.75 -15.08
CA TYR A 268 6.72 -2.08 -14.77
C TYR A 268 6.91 -3.00 -15.99
N SER A 269 6.39 -2.63 -17.16
CA SER A 269 6.57 -3.42 -18.38
C SER A 269 8.01 -3.37 -18.90
N PRO A 270 8.69 -4.51 -19.05
CA PRO A 270 10.06 -4.56 -19.58
C PRO A 270 10.19 -4.00 -21.01
N SER A 271 9.10 -4.02 -21.77
CA SER A 271 9.05 -3.58 -23.17
C SER A 271 9.05 -2.05 -23.33
N VAL A 272 8.71 -1.29 -22.28
CA VAL A 272 8.59 0.17 -22.35
C VAL A 272 9.86 0.90 -21.86
N ARG A 273 10.74 0.20 -21.12
CA ARG A 273 12.03 0.78 -20.65
C ARG A 273 12.93 1.40 -21.71
N PRO A 274 12.99 0.91 -22.98
CA PRO A 274 13.77 1.57 -24.02
C PRO A 274 13.17 2.89 -24.55
N LEU A 275 11.85 3.06 -24.47
CA LEU A 275 11.14 4.23 -25.01
C LEU A 275 11.25 5.47 -24.10
N GLU A 276 11.35 5.30 -22.77
CA GLU A 276 11.52 6.43 -21.85
C GLU A 276 12.87 7.16 -22.01
N ARG A 277 13.93 6.49 -22.45
CA ARG A 277 15.23 7.12 -22.68
C ARG A 277 15.25 8.05 -23.89
N ASP A 278 14.39 7.82 -24.88
CA ASP A 278 14.31 8.65 -26.09
C ASP A 278 13.23 9.75 -26.00
N ALA A 279 12.14 9.54 -25.24
CA ALA A 279 11.07 10.53 -25.05
C ALA A 279 11.55 11.75 -24.23
N GLY A 280 12.40 11.55 -23.22
CA GLY A 280 12.97 12.62 -22.40
C GLY A 280 13.90 13.58 -23.16
N ARG A 281 14.40 13.22 -24.32
CA ARG A 281 15.26 14.06 -25.15
C ARG A 281 14.51 14.88 -26.22
N ARG A 282 13.24 14.56 -26.52
CA ARG A 282 12.45 15.25 -27.57
C ARG A 282 11.51 16.34 -27.07
N LEU A 283 11.34 16.51 -25.75
CA LEU A 283 10.37 17.48 -25.19
C LEU A 283 10.95 18.88 -24.93
N VAL A 284 12.18 19.19 -25.37
CA VAL A 284 12.81 20.51 -25.11
C VAL A 284 12.57 21.54 -26.20
N ASN A 285 11.86 21.23 -27.30
CA ASN A 285 11.62 22.25 -28.36
C ASN A 285 10.23 22.09 -29.01
N VAL A 286 9.19 22.66 -28.37
CA VAL A 286 7.96 23.05 -29.07
C VAL A 286 7.54 24.44 -28.58
N PRO A 287 7.49 25.47 -29.45
CA PRO A 287 7.04 26.79 -29.07
C PRO A 287 5.53 26.83 -28.86
N ALA A 288 5.11 27.56 -27.83
CA ALA A 288 3.74 27.85 -27.53
C ALA A 288 3.03 28.59 -28.66
N GLY A 289 1.89 28.10 -29.12
CA GLY A 289 1.03 28.83 -30.02
C GLY A 289 -0.19 28.08 -30.52
N GLN A 290 -1.35 28.49 -29.97
CA GLN A 290 -2.69 28.54 -30.57
C GLN A 290 -3.58 27.29 -30.61
N GLY A 291 -4.65 27.37 -29.82
CA GLY A 291 -6.03 27.32 -30.29
C GLY A 291 -6.70 25.97 -30.49
N GLY A 292 -7.51 25.58 -29.52
CA GLY A 292 -8.86 25.07 -29.68
C GLY A 292 -9.13 23.90 -30.63
N ALA A 293 -9.42 22.74 -30.07
CA ALA A 293 -10.52 21.87 -30.48
C ALA A 293 -10.60 20.66 -29.51
N ALA A 294 -11.82 20.26 -29.17
CA ALA A 294 -12.10 19.09 -28.33
C ALA A 294 -11.52 17.81 -28.97
N PRO A 295 -10.95 16.89 -28.19
CA PRO A 295 -10.49 15.62 -28.76
C PRO A 295 -11.67 14.71 -29.06
N ALA A 296 -11.72 14.29 -30.31
CA ALA A 296 -12.60 13.24 -30.79
C ALA A 296 -12.24 11.89 -30.16
N GLN A 297 -13.23 11.07 -29.95
CA GLN A 297 -13.24 9.70 -29.42
C GLN A 297 -12.39 8.66 -30.21
N GLY A 298 -11.22 9.03 -30.71
CA GLY A 298 -10.43 8.18 -31.62
C GLY A 298 -9.09 7.66 -31.08
N SER A 299 -8.66 8.04 -29.86
CA SER A 299 -7.28 7.73 -29.43
C SER A 299 -7.09 6.39 -28.68
N GLN A 300 -8.17 5.71 -28.29
CA GLN A 300 -8.07 4.38 -27.66
C GLN A 300 -7.84 3.24 -28.67
N VAL A 301 -8.21 3.43 -29.92
CA VAL A 301 -8.16 2.39 -30.97
C VAL A 301 -6.75 2.19 -31.54
N THR A 302 -5.89 3.21 -31.48
CA THR A 302 -4.53 3.13 -32.06
C THR A 302 -3.56 2.31 -31.19
N ALA A 303 -3.73 2.26 -29.89
CA ALA A 303 -2.88 1.45 -29.02
C ALA A 303 -3.22 -0.05 -29.05
N TYR A 304 -4.49 -0.39 -29.32
CA TYR A 304 -4.97 -1.76 -29.41
C TYR A 304 -4.41 -2.52 -30.64
N ALA A 305 -4.24 -1.85 -31.76
CA ALA A 305 -3.74 -2.46 -33.00
C ALA A 305 -2.30 -2.97 -32.89
N ASP A 306 -1.52 -2.45 -31.93
CA ASP A 306 -0.11 -2.81 -31.72
C ASP A 306 0.08 -3.97 -30.74
N LEU A 307 -0.98 -4.42 -30.05
CA LEU A 307 -0.93 -5.56 -29.11
C LEU A 307 -0.93 -6.90 -29.84
N ARG A 308 -0.13 -7.84 -29.34
CA ARG A 308 -0.12 -9.23 -29.82
C ARG A 308 -1.35 -9.98 -29.31
N ASP A 309 -1.76 -11.02 -30.03
CA ASP A 309 -2.93 -11.85 -29.69
C ASP A 309 -2.91 -12.35 -28.25
N GLU A 310 -1.74 -12.79 -27.76
CA GLU A 310 -1.56 -13.29 -26.39
C GLU A 310 -1.76 -12.20 -25.33
N GLU A 311 -1.35 -10.97 -25.63
CA GLU A 311 -1.50 -9.82 -24.75
C GLU A 311 -2.96 -9.37 -24.66
N VAL A 312 -3.66 -9.39 -25.78
CA VAL A 312 -5.11 -9.10 -25.82
C VAL A 312 -5.89 -10.17 -25.05
N VAL A 313 -5.60 -11.46 -25.27
CA VAL A 313 -6.27 -12.55 -24.56
C VAL A 313 -6.06 -12.48 -23.05
N ALA A 314 -4.89 -12.02 -22.58
CA ALA A 314 -4.60 -11.84 -21.16
C ALA A 314 -5.43 -10.71 -20.51
N LEU A 315 -5.89 -9.72 -21.27
CA LEU A 315 -6.70 -8.60 -20.79
C LEU A 315 -8.20 -8.91 -20.76
N LEU A 316 -8.70 -9.86 -21.53
CA LEU A 316 -10.12 -10.17 -21.64
C LEU A 316 -10.82 -10.48 -20.30
N PRO A 317 -10.20 -11.17 -19.31
CA PRO A 317 -10.87 -11.45 -18.04
C PRO A 317 -11.12 -10.21 -17.18
N SER A 318 -10.52 -9.06 -17.48
CA SER A 318 -10.70 -7.80 -16.78
C SER A 318 -11.78 -6.89 -17.36
N LEU A 319 -12.33 -7.25 -18.52
CA LEU A 319 -13.37 -6.51 -19.23
C LEU A 319 -14.76 -6.97 -18.82
N ASP A 320 -15.72 -6.04 -18.81
CA ASP A 320 -17.10 -6.39 -18.61
C ASP A 320 -17.78 -6.88 -19.90
N ASP A 321 -19.03 -7.37 -19.80
CA ASP A 321 -19.79 -7.94 -20.92
C ASP A 321 -20.02 -6.94 -22.05
N ALA A 322 -20.15 -5.64 -21.73
CA ALA A 322 -20.39 -4.60 -22.73
C ALA A 322 -19.10 -4.32 -23.51
N ASP A 323 -17.98 -4.21 -22.81
CA ASP A 323 -16.66 -4.00 -23.37
C ASP A 323 -16.22 -5.18 -24.23
N LEU A 324 -16.49 -6.42 -23.78
CA LEU A 324 -16.19 -7.65 -24.54
C LEU A 324 -16.96 -7.71 -25.87
N ARG A 325 -18.24 -7.28 -25.89
CA ARG A 325 -19.03 -7.22 -27.13
C ARG A 325 -18.51 -6.15 -28.08
N GLU A 326 -18.15 -4.96 -27.55
CA GLU A 326 -17.58 -3.88 -28.34
C GLU A 326 -16.24 -4.27 -28.93
N LEU A 327 -15.38 -4.89 -28.13
CA LEU A 327 -14.09 -5.40 -28.57
C LEU A 327 -14.22 -6.48 -29.64
N ARG A 328 -15.19 -7.40 -29.50
CA ARG A 328 -15.50 -8.42 -30.50
C ARG A 328 -15.92 -7.79 -31.83
N ASP A 329 -16.78 -6.79 -31.80
CA ASP A 329 -17.26 -6.11 -33.00
C ASP A 329 -16.13 -5.30 -33.66
N HIS A 330 -15.25 -4.70 -32.86
CA HIS A 330 -14.04 -4.05 -33.34
C HIS A 330 -13.07 -5.04 -34.01
N GLU A 331 -12.80 -6.19 -33.40
CA GLU A 331 -11.95 -7.24 -33.97
C GLU A 331 -12.51 -7.79 -35.30
N ARG A 332 -13.80 -8.05 -35.37
CA ARG A 332 -14.46 -8.50 -36.60
C ARG A 332 -14.36 -7.48 -37.72
N SER A 333 -14.34 -6.19 -37.38
CA SER A 333 -14.33 -5.09 -38.36
C SER A 333 -12.92 -4.70 -38.81
N ASN A 334 -11.88 -5.04 -38.05
CA ASN A 334 -10.51 -4.57 -38.28
C ASN A 334 -9.49 -5.71 -38.43
N ALA A 335 -8.93 -6.19 -37.31
CA ALA A 335 -7.80 -7.14 -37.34
C ALA A 335 -8.21 -8.59 -37.60
N GLY A 336 -9.44 -8.99 -37.23
CA GLY A 336 -9.99 -10.31 -37.43
C GLY A 336 -9.20 -11.44 -36.76
N ARG A 337 -8.54 -11.17 -35.63
CA ARG A 337 -7.68 -12.13 -34.94
C ARG A 337 -8.51 -13.28 -34.36
N THR A 338 -8.46 -14.43 -34.98
CA THR A 338 -9.31 -15.59 -34.64
C THR A 338 -9.09 -16.07 -33.22
N GLY A 339 -7.84 -16.04 -32.69
CA GLY A 339 -7.52 -16.42 -31.32
C GLY A 339 -8.16 -15.51 -30.26
N VAL A 340 -8.24 -14.22 -30.57
CA VAL A 340 -8.87 -13.22 -29.70
C VAL A 340 -10.40 -13.36 -29.71
N LEU A 341 -10.99 -13.53 -30.89
CA LEU A 341 -12.43 -13.73 -31.08
C LEU A 341 -12.92 -14.99 -30.34
N ASP A 342 -12.20 -16.12 -30.50
CA ASP A 342 -12.52 -17.38 -29.82
C ASP A 342 -12.41 -17.26 -28.28
N ALA A 343 -11.49 -16.43 -27.80
CA ALA A 343 -11.33 -16.19 -26.37
C ALA A 343 -12.47 -15.32 -25.80
N ILE A 344 -12.88 -14.27 -26.53
CA ILE A 344 -14.01 -13.41 -26.14
C ILE A 344 -15.32 -14.22 -26.12
N ASP A 345 -15.59 -15.01 -27.17
CA ASP A 345 -16.81 -15.81 -27.26
C ASP A 345 -16.90 -16.84 -26.12
N ARG A 346 -15.78 -17.48 -25.72
CA ARG A 346 -15.72 -18.40 -24.57
C ARG A 346 -16.00 -17.71 -23.23
N ILE A 347 -15.59 -16.45 -23.06
CA ILE A 347 -15.86 -15.70 -21.83
C ILE A 347 -17.34 -15.32 -21.77
N LEU A 348 -17.89 -14.80 -22.85
CA LEU A 348 -19.32 -14.42 -22.93
C LEU A 348 -20.26 -15.62 -22.74
N GLU A 349 -19.91 -16.81 -23.24
CA GLU A 349 -20.68 -18.06 -23.04
C GLU A 349 -20.65 -18.57 -21.59
N ARG A 350 -19.62 -18.24 -20.80
CA ARG A 350 -19.53 -18.65 -19.39
C ARG A 350 -20.29 -17.73 -18.43
N GLN A 351 -20.65 -16.54 -18.87
CA GLN A 351 -21.31 -15.52 -18.06
C GLN A 351 -22.82 -15.41 -18.38
N GLY A 352 -23.31 -16.03 -19.45
CA GLY A 352 -24.73 -16.15 -19.84
C GLY A 352 -25.30 -17.49 -19.43
#